data_85eda066d0c396304590f653ee11661b
#
_entry.id   85eda066d0c396304590f653ee11661b
#
_cell.length_a   1.000
_cell.length_b   1.000
_cell.length_c   1.000
_cell.angle_alpha   90.00
_cell.angle_beta   90.00
_cell.angle_gamma   90.00
#
_symmetry.space_group_name_H-M   'P 1'
#
loop_
_entity.id
_entity.type
_entity.pdbx_description
1 polymer ?
#
loop_
_entity_poly.entity_id
_entity_poly.type
_entity_poly.pdbx_seq_one_letter_code
_entity_poly.pdbx_strand_id
1 'polypeptide(L)'
;MKIAIIGAGISGLTAAYYLNKEHDICVYESAPIIGGHTATIDVESHGLHYAVDTGFIVYNDWTYPNFIRLLDELNVETKTTSMSFSVSCEDTGLEYAGSNLNTLFAQRKNLFSLSFWRILKDIVRFNREAIVDLDDAKIDEAMTLREYLAANHYSDAFKDNYLVPMGAAIWSAGVDSMLDFPLLFFVRFFKNHGLLSVTNRPQWRVIKGGSRQYLAPLTSSFLHCIKTNSKISHIQRDADQVWITTADGQREAYDYLVMATHSDQALDLLEQPSKDESDILGAIPYQNNEVVLHTDITRLPANRR
;
A
#
# COMPACT_ATOMS: atom_id res chain seq x y z
N MET A 1 17.42 7.53 27.12
CA MET A 1 16.00 7.24 27.41
C MET A 1 15.72 5.83 27.03
N LYS A 2 14.80 5.17 27.71
CA LYS A 2 14.35 3.82 27.38
C LYS A 2 13.04 3.91 26.57
N ILE A 3 13.05 3.41 25.32
CA ILE A 3 11.96 3.59 24.37
C ILE A 3 11.45 2.22 23.93
N ALA A 4 10.13 2.00 24.05
CA ALA A 4 9.48 0.84 23.46
C ALA A 4 8.96 1.17 22.06
N ILE A 5 9.02 0.17 21.18
CA ILE A 5 8.47 0.25 19.82
C ILE A 5 7.59 -0.97 19.60
N ILE A 6 6.32 -0.77 19.28
CA ILE A 6 5.37 -1.85 19.06
C ILE A 6 5.11 -2.01 17.57
N GLY A 7 5.43 -3.21 17.06
CA GLY A 7 5.39 -3.58 15.66
C GLY A 7 6.76 -3.52 14.99
N ALA A 8 7.21 -4.65 14.42
CA ALA A 8 8.45 -4.78 13.66
C ALA A 8 8.21 -4.79 12.15
N GLY A 9 7.26 -4.01 11.67
CA GLY A 9 7.12 -3.62 10.27
C GLY A 9 8.11 -2.52 9.89
N ILE A 10 8.04 -2.03 8.64
CA ILE A 10 8.97 -0.98 8.14
C ILE A 10 8.98 0.27 9.02
N SER A 11 7.82 0.70 9.54
CA SER A 11 7.71 1.90 10.37
C SER A 11 8.45 1.72 11.70
N GLY A 12 8.19 0.63 12.42
CA GLY A 12 8.84 0.35 13.71
C GLY A 12 10.32 0.08 13.57
N LEU A 13 10.74 -0.71 12.57
CA LEU A 13 12.15 -0.99 12.33
C LEU A 13 12.93 0.26 11.90
N THR A 14 12.33 1.16 11.11
CA THR A 14 12.97 2.42 10.75
C THR A 14 13.10 3.34 11.97
N ALA A 15 12.06 3.44 12.81
CA ALA A 15 12.15 4.18 14.07
C ALA A 15 13.25 3.60 14.97
N ALA A 16 13.30 2.28 15.12
CA ALA A 16 14.34 1.59 15.88
C ALA A 16 15.76 1.87 15.35
N TYR A 17 15.94 1.84 14.04
CA TYR A 17 17.23 2.09 13.38
C TYR A 17 17.80 3.47 13.72
N TYR A 18 16.96 4.50 13.73
CA TYR A 18 17.42 5.84 14.09
C TYR A 18 17.53 6.07 15.60
N LEU A 19 16.58 5.56 16.38
CA LEU A 19 16.55 5.76 17.83
C LEU A 19 17.65 4.97 18.57
N ASN A 20 18.00 3.77 18.10
CA ASN A 20 19.05 2.95 18.70
C ASN A 20 20.44 3.63 18.73
N LYS A 21 20.65 4.67 17.95
CA LYS A 21 21.93 5.42 17.93
C LYS A 21 22.19 6.21 19.23
N GLU A 22 21.11 6.60 19.91
CA GLU A 22 21.21 7.50 21.08
C GLU A 22 20.37 7.03 22.28
N HIS A 23 19.56 5.99 22.12
CA HIS A 23 18.61 5.55 23.13
C HIS A 23 18.66 4.04 23.34
N ASP A 24 18.24 3.60 24.53
CA ASP A 24 17.98 2.20 24.83
C ASP A 24 16.59 1.83 24.30
N ILE A 25 16.53 0.89 23.35
CA ILE A 25 15.29 0.52 22.68
C ILE A 25 14.89 -0.92 22.96
N CYS A 26 13.58 -1.18 22.90
CA CYS A 26 13.00 -2.51 22.86
C CYS A 26 11.90 -2.56 21.81
N VAL A 27 12.01 -3.46 20.85
CA VAL A 27 10.99 -3.64 19.79
C VAL A 27 10.19 -4.90 20.10
N TYR A 28 8.86 -4.77 20.16
CA TYR A 28 7.93 -5.87 20.37
C TYR A 28 7.24 -6.24 19.06
N GLU A 29 7.30 -7.52 18.72
CA GLU A 29 6.61 -8.09 17.54
C GLU A 29 5.78 -9.31 17.98
N SER A 30 4.51 -9.31 17.61
CA SER A 30 3.59 -10.40 17.95
C SER A 30 3.83 -11.66 17.13
N ALA A 31 4.31 -11.50 15.89
CA ALA A 31 4.63 -12.61 14.99
C ALA A 31 6.00 -13.25 15.31
N PRO A 32 6.24 -14.48 14.83
CA PRO A 32 7.55 -15.14 14.98
C PRO A 32 8.63 -14.53 14.08
N ILE A 33 8.26 -13.75 13.08
CA ILE A 33 9.17 -13.11 12.11
C ILE A 33 8.92 -11.60 12.04
N ILE A 34 9.98 -10.85 11.78
CA ILE A 34 9.93 -9.39 11.58
C ILE A 34 9.62 -9.05 10.10
N GLY A 35 9.21 -7.82 9.85
CA GLY A 35 9.00 -7.26 8.51
C GLY A 35 7.57 -6.80 8.24
N GLY A 36 6.57 -7.30 8.95
CA GLY A 36 5.17 -6.95 8.69
C GLY A 36 4.78 -7.25 7.24
N HIS A 37 4.32 -6.23 6.49
CA HIS A 37 4.00 -6.37 5.07
C HIS A 37 5.21 -6.55 4.13
N THR A 38 6.44 -6.55 4.65
CA THR A 38 7.64 -6.98 3.92
C THR A 38 7.68 -8.50 3.90
N ALA A 39 6.87 -9.10 3.05
CA ALA A 39 6.69 -10.56 2.98
C ALA A 39 7.17 -11.08 1.62
N THR A 40 8.32 -11.75 1.63
CA THR A 40 8.88 -12.41 0.45
C THR A 40 8.81 -13.92 0.64
N ILE A 41 8.18 -14.63 -0.29
CA ILE A 41 8.03 -16.09 -0.28
C ILE A 41 8.95 -16.69 -1.34
N ASP A 42 9.74 -17.68 -0.94
CA ASP A 42 10.56 -18.45 -1.89
C ASP A 42 9.70 -19.51 -2.56
N VAL A 43 9.68 -19.48 -3.88
CA VAL A 43 8.92 -20.42 -4.73
C VAL A 43 9.87 -21.12 -5.68
N GLU A 44 9.78 -22.43 -5.77
CA GLU A 44 10.44 -23.20 -6.79
C GLU A 44 9.45 -23.57 -7.90
N SER A 45 9.79 -23.23 -9.15
CA SER A 45 8.97 -23.57 -10.31
C SER A 45 9.86 -23.88 -11.52
N HIS A 46 9.64 -25.01 -12.17
CA HIS A 46 10.41 -25.47 -13.33
C HIS A 46 11.94 -25.51 -13.08
N GLY A 47 12.36 -25.89 -11.86
CA GLY A 47 13.76 -25.94 -11.47
C GLY A 47 14.44 -24.57 -11.26
N LEU A 48 13.67 -23.49 -11.22
CA LEU A 48 14.13 -22.15 -10.92
C LEU A 48 13.57 -21.67 -9.58
N HIS A 49 14.38 -20.93 -8.85
CA HIS A 49 13.98 -20.33 -7.58
C HIS A 49 13.59 -18.86 -7.76
N TYR A 50 12.45 -18.48 -7.19
CA TYR A 50 11.89 -17.14 -7.27
C TYR A 50 11.65 -16.61 -5.86
N ALA A 51 12.07 -15.38 -5.61
CA ALA A 51 11.67 -14.62 -4.42
C ALA A 51 10.47 -13.75 -4.80
N VAL A 52 9.29 -14.10 -4.32
CA VAL A 52 8.02 -13.48 -4.67
C VAL A 52 7.54 -12.60 -3.51
N ASP A 53 7.43 -11.31 -3.74
CA ASP A 53 6.85 -10.38 -2.77
C ASP A 53 5.32 -10.46 -2.82
N THR A 54 4.70 -10.67 -1.66
CA THR A 54 3.25 -10.84 -1.50
C THR A 54 2.58 -9.71 -0.75
N GLY A 55 3.35 -8.81 -0.16
CA GLY A 55 2.85 -7.60 0.50
C GLY A 55 3.38 -6.36 -0.20
N PHE A 56 4.48 -5.78 0.29
CA PHE A 56 5.14 -4.65 -0.37
C PHE A 56 5.98 -5.11 -1.56
N ILE A 57 5.61 -4.67 -2.78
CA ILE A 57 6.19 -5.18 -4.04
C ILE A 57 7.05 -4.12 -4.74
N VAL A 58 6.55 -2.89 -4.88
CA VAL A 58 7.14 -1.84 -5.72
C VAL A 58 7.12 -0.48 -5.04
N TYR A 59 8.05 0.37 -5.42
CA TYR A 59 8.08 1.79 -5.07
C TYR A 59 8.52 2.62 -6.28
N ASN A 60 8.39 3.94 -6.22
CA ASN A 60 8.81 4.82 -7.31
C ASN A 60 9.65 6.00 -6.80
N ASP A 61 10.30 6.70 -7.72
CA ASP A 61 11.23 7.78 -7.43
C ASP A 61 10.56 9.13 -7.09
N TRP A 62 9.22 9.26 -7.23
CA TRP A 62 8.52 10.50 -6.90
C TRP A 62 7.99 10.53 -5.46
N THR A 63 7.39 9.43 -5.02
CA THR A 63 6.57 9.41 -3.80
C THR A 63 7.22 8.69 -2.61
N TYR A 64 8.42 8.13 -2.79
CA TYR A 64 9.14 7.39 -1.76
C TYR A 64 10.53 7.95 -1.39
N PRO A 65 10.72 9.28 -1.24
CA PRO A 65 12.07 9.86 -1.04
C PRO A 65 12.75 9.36 0.23
N ASN A 66 11.99 9.18 1.32
CA ASN A 66 12.55 8.69 2.58
C ASN A 66 12.92 7.21 2.51
N PHE A 67 12.13 6.39 1.79
CA PHE A 67 12.44 4.98 1.61
C PHE A 67 13.66 4.79 0.73
N ILE A 68 13.79 5.56 -0.35
CA ILE A 68 14.99 5.57 -1.21
C ILE A 68 16.21 5.91 -0.39
N ARG A 69 16.17 6.99 0.41
CA ARG A 69 17.28 7.37 1.29
C ARG A 69 17.65 6.24 2.26
N LEU A 70 16.68 5.57 2.86
CA LEU A 70 16.92 4.43 3.75
C LEU A 70 17.62 3.28 3.01
N LEU A 71 17.17 2.92 1.80
CA LEU A 71 17.79 1.87 1.00
C LEU A 71 19.23 2.22 0.61
N ASP A 72 19.49 3.49 0.28
CA ASP A 72 20.83 4.00 -0.03
C ASP A 72 21.75 3.95 1.21
N GLU A 73 21.26 4.39 2.39
CA GLU A 73 22.01 4.30 3.65
C GLU A 73 22.37 2.84 4.01
N LEU A 74 21.49 1.90 3.69
CA LEU A 74 21.67 0.47 3.95
C LEU A 74 22.43 -0.27 2.84
N ASN A 75 22.78 0.40 1.74
CA ASN A 75 23.39 -0.17 0.54
C ASN A 75 22.57 -1.33 -0.07
N VAL A 76 21.25 -1.22 -0.09
CA VAL A 76 20.34 -2.24 -0.61
C VAL A 76 20.21 -2.10 -2.13
N GLU A 77 20.54 -3.17 -2.86
CA GLU A 77 20.43 -3.17 -4.33
C GLU A 77 18.97 -3.16 -4.79
N THR A 78 18.70 -2.30 -5.76
CA THR A 78 17.39 -2.17 -6.40
C THR A 78 17.50 -2.28 -7.92
N LYS A 79 16.41 -2.62 -8.59
CA LYS A 79 16.33 -2.64 -10.05
C LYS A 79 15.09 -1.92 -10.55
N THR A 80 15.18 -1.35 -11.73
CA THR A 80 14.02 -0.75 -12.41
C THR A 80 13.01 -1.81 -12.80
N THR A 81 11.74 -1.45 -12.73
CA THR A 81 10.62 -2.28 -13.20
C THR A 81 9.59 -1.41 -13.90
N SER A 82 8.63 -2.02 -14.57
CA SER A 82 7.48 -1.32 -15.11
C SER A 82 6.22 -1.68 -14.31
N MET A 83 5.48 -0.65 -13.92
CA MET A 83 4.14 -0.80 -13.36
C MET A 83 3.14 -0.72 -14.51
N SER A 84 2.46 -1.79 -14.81
CA SER A 84 1.44 -1.86 -15.84
C SER A 84 0.08 -2.19 -15.24
N PHE A 85 -0.98 -1.80 -15.94
CA PHE A 85 -2.34 -2.11 -15.59
C PHE A 85 -3.01 -2.82 -16.77
N SER A 86 -3.65 -3.94 -16.49
CA SER A 86 -4.44 -4.69 -17.46
C SER A 86 -5.81 -5.03 -16.87
N VAL A 87 -6.79 -5.13 -17.74
CA VAL A 87 -8.17 -5.51 -17.41
C VAL A 87 -8.52 -6.79 -18.13
N SER A 88 -9.11 -7.71 -17.38
CA SER A 88 -9.80 -8.88 -17.89
C SER A 88 -11.17 -8.96 -17.20
N CYS A 89 -12.23 -8.75 -17.95
CA CYS A 89 -13.60 -8.77 -17.46
C CYS A 89 -14.30 -10.05 -17.94
N GLU A 90 -14.65 -10.93 -17.01
CA GLU A 90 -15.28 -12.22 -17.33
C GLU A 90 -16.68 -12.03 -17.94
N ASP A 91 -17.46 -11.07 -17.43
CA ASP A 91 -18.84 -10.83 -17.89
C ASP A 91 -18.92 -10.37 -19.35
N THR A 92 -18.01 -9.49 -19.76
CA THR A 92 -18.01 -8.91 -21.11
C THR A 92 -16.99 -9.54 -22.06
N GLY A 93 -16.07 -10.32 -21.52
CA GLY A 93 -14.91 -10.86 -22.23
C GLY A 93 -13.97 -9.75 -22.74
N LEU A 94 -13.98 -8.56 -22.12
CA LEU A 94 -13.09 -7.45 -22.46
C LEU A 94 -11.71 -7.68 -21.86
N GLU A 95 -10.68 -7.69 -22.72
CA GLU A 95 -9.28 -7.74 -22.30
C GLU A 95 -8.46 -6.65 -22.99
N TYR A 96 -7.67 -5.90 -22.21
CA TYR A 96 -6.71 -4.92 -22.71
C TYR A 96 -5.66 -4.58 -21.65
N ALA A 97 -4.55 -3.97 -22.06
CA ALA A 97 -3.55 -3.42 -21.17
C ALA A 97 -3.11 -2.02 -21.63
N GLY A 98 -2.84 -1.14 -20.65
CA GLY A 98 -2.54 0.26 -20.89
C GLY A 98 -1.07 0.58 -21.24
N SER A 99 -0.23 -0.42 -21.54
CA SER A 99 1.21 -0.23 -21.73
C SER A 99 1.58 0.44 -23.05
N ASN A 100 0.89 0.10 -24.14
CA ASN A 100 1.08 0.67 -25.48
C ASN A 100 -0.13 0.37 -26.38
N LEU A 101 -0.15 0.94 -27.59
CA LEU A 101 -1.25 0.77 -28.54
C LEU A 101 -1.49 -0.70 -28.93
N ASN A 102 -0.45 -1.51 -29.02
CA ASN A 102 -0.59 -2.93 -29.38
C ASN A 102 -1.30 -3.72 -28.27
N THR A 103 -0.98 -3.47 -27.02
CA THR A 103 -1.61 -4.10 -25.86
C THR A 103 -2.98 -3.50 -25.55
N LEU A 104 -3.18 -2.20 -25.81
CA LEU A 104 -4.46 -1.54 -25.66
C LEU A 104 -5.51 -2.14 -26.61
N PHE A 105 -5.12 -2.44 -27.84
CA PHE A 105 -5.94 -3.14 -28.82
C PHE A 105 -5.55 -4.62 -28.95
N ALA A 106 -5.21 -5.27 -27.84
CA ALA A 106 -4.89 -6.70 -27.81
C ALA A 106 -6.02 -7.53 -28.45
N GLN A 107 -7.25 -7.18 -28.15
CA GLN A 107 -8.44 -7.63 -28.88
C GLN A 107 -8.70 -6.69 -30.05
N ARG A 108 -8.31 -7.07 -31.29
CA ARG A 108 -8.44 -6.23 -32.50
C ARG A 108 -9.88 -5.78 -32.79
N LYS A 109 -10.87 -6.55 -32.36
CA LYS A 109 -12.30 -6.16 -32.45
C LYS A 109 -12.60 -4.83 -31.75
N ASN A 110 -11.85 -4.46 -30.74
CA ASN A 110 -12.03 -3.22 -29.99
C ASN A 110 -11.73 -1.96 -30.80
N LEU A 111 -10.99 -2.06 -31.92
CA LEU A 111 -10.82 -0.97 -32.89
C LEU A 111 -12.17 -0.48 -33.46
N PHE A 112 -13.17 -1.36 -33.56
CA PHE A 112 -14.49 -1.07 -34.08
C PHE A 112 -15.57 -0.94 -32.99
N SER A 113 -15.18 -0.97 -31.71
CA SER A 113 -16.09 -0.89 -30.57
C SER A 113 -16.29 0.56 -30.12
N LEU A 114 -17.49 1.11 -30.30
CA LEU A 114 -17.83 2.45 -29.81
C LEU A 114 -17.74 2.55 -28.28
N SER A 115 -18.05 1.47 -27.57
CA SER A 115 -17.93 1.42 -26.11
C SER A 115 -16.47 1.53 -25.69
N PHE A 116 -15.55 0.83 -26.37
CA PHE A 116 -14.13 0.90 -26.06
C PHE A 116 -13.54 2.28 -26.35
N TRP A 117 -13.91 2.92 -27.46
CA TRP A 117 -13.50 4.29 -27.74
C TRP A 117 -14.05 5.30 -26.73
N ARG A 118 -15.23 5.03 -26.17
CA ARG A 118 -15.79 5.84 -25.08
C ARG A 118 -14.97 5.72 -23.80
N ILE A 119 -14.49 4.50 -23.44
CA ILE A 119 -13.54 4.30 -22.33
C ILE A 119 -12.29 5.16 -22.55
N LEU A 120 -11.66 5.08 -23.71
CA LEU A 120 -10.42 5.82 -24.00
C LEU A 120 -10.62 7.34 -23.96
N LYS A 121 -11.74 7.83 -24.50
CA LYS A 121 -12.11 9.24 -24.43
C LYS A 121 -12.27 9.70 -22.97
N ASP A 122 -12.96 8.93 -22.16
CA ASP A 122 -13.22 9.28 -20.78
C ASP A 122 -11.97 9.17 -19.91
N ILE A 123 -11.05 8.26 -20.20
CA ILE A 123 -9.71 8.22 -19.56
C ILE A 123 -8.96 9.54 -19.78
N VAL A 124 -8.86 9.99 -21.04
CA VAL A 124 -8.14 11.23 -21.36
C VAL A 124 -8.84 12.45 -20.75
N ARG A 125 -10.18 12.45 -20.77
CA ARG A 125 -10.99 13.51 -20.18
C ARG A 125 -10.80 13.58 -18.67
N PHE A 126 -10.93 12.46 -17.96
CA PHE A 126 -10.77 12.37 -16.51
C PHE A 126 -9.37 12.80 -16.08
N ASN A 127 -8.32 12.29 -16.76
CA ASN A 127 -6.95 12.65 -16.46
C ASN A 127 -6.70 14.16 -16.52
N ARG A 128 -7.35 14.87 -17.44
CA ARG A 128 -7.24 16.31 -17.57
C ARG A 128 -8.13 17.06 -16.57
N GLU A 129 -9.43 16.72 -16.53
CA GLU A 129 -10.43 17.44 -15.75
C GLU A 129 -10.18 17.29 -14.25
N ALA A 130 -9.91 16.08 -13.77
CA ALA A 130 -9.63 15.85 -12.36
C ALA A 130 -8.39 16.61 -11.84
N ILE A 131 -7.34 16.78 -12.67
CA ILE A 131 -6.18 17.59 -12.29
C ILE A 131 -6.56 19.08 -12.20
N VAL A 132 -7.30 19.59 -13.18
CA VAL A 132 -7.75 21.00 -13.20
C VAL A 132 -8.66 21.29 -12.00
N ASP A 133 -9.63 20.41 -11.73
CA ASP A 133 -10.55 20.58 -10.62
C ASP A 133 -9.83 20.49 -9.25
N LEU A 134 -8.79 19.65 -9.14
CA LEU A 134 -7.94 19.59 -7.96
C LEU A 134 -7.14 20.90 -7.79
N ASP A 135 -6.50 21.39 -8.84
CA ASP A 135 -5.62 22.56 -8.79
C ASP A 135 -6.42 23.85 -8.58
N ASP A 136 -7.65 23.93 -9.11
CA ASP A 136 -8.59 25.02 -8.91
C ASP A 136 -9.38 24.94 -7.59
N ALA A 137 -9.08 23.94 -6.73
CA ALA A 137 -9.79 23.67 -5.46
C ALA A 137 -11.32 23.54 -5.63
N LYS A 138 -11.78 22.96 -6.74
CA LYS A 138 -13.21 22.72 -7.03
C LYS A 138 -13.74 21.41 -6.45
N ILE A 139 -12.86 20.54 -5.97
CA ILE A 139 -13.23 19.27 -5.34
C ILE A 139 -13.57 19.52 -3.88
N ASP A 140 -14.85 19.34 -3.54
CA ASP A 140 -15.31 19.38 -2.15
C ASP A 140 -14.71 18.19 -1.36
N GLU A 141 -14.33 18.42 -0.09
CA GLU A 141 -13.74 17.38 0.75
C GLU A 141 -14.67 16.20 1.02
N ALA A 142 -15.98 16.43 1.03
CA ALA A 142 -17.00 15.40 1.22
C ALA A 142 -17.41 14.69 -0.08
N MET A 143 -17.00 15.21 -1.25
CA MET A 143 -17.39 14.66 -2.55
C MET A 143 -16.82 13.25 -2.76
N THR A 144 -17.68 12.31 -3.14
CA THR A 144 -17.30 10.94 -3.49
C THR A 144 -16.95 10.80 -4.97
N LEU A 145 -16.21 9.71 -5.29
CA LEU A 145 -15.94 9.37 -6.69
C LEU A 145 -17.24 9.16 -7.48
N ARG A 146 -18.24 8.53 -6.89
CA ARG A 146 -19.57 8.30 -7.47
C ARG A 146 -20.24 9.60 -7.90
N GLU A 147 -20.29 10.57 -7.01
CA GLU A 147 -20.93 11.87 -7.26
C GLU A 147 -20.23 12.64 -8.37
N TYR A 148 -18.90 12.65 -8.36
CA TYR A 148 -18.11 13.31 -9.40
C TYR A 148 -18.32 12.72 -10.79
N LEU A 149 -18.30 11.37 -10.88
CA LEU A 149 -18.53 10.67 -12.15
C LEU A 149 -19.94 10.93 -12.70
N ALA A 150 -20.95 10.95 -11.83
CA ALA A 150 -22.33 11.23 -12.20
C ALA A 150 -22.52 12.70 -12.65
N ALA A 151 -22.03 13.66 -11.86
CA ALA A 151 -22.13 15.09 -12.14
C ALA A 151 -21.48 15.48 -13.48
N ASN A 152 -20.37 14.82 -13.82
CA ASN A 152 -19.63 15.08 -15.05
C ASN A 152 -20.01 14.12 -16.20
N HIS A 153 -21.07 13.31 -16.05
CA HIS A 153 -21.58 12.41 -17.09
C HIS A 153 -20.50 11.47 -17.69
N TYR A 154 -19.65 10.90 -16.84
CA TYR A 154 -18.74 9.84 -17.27
C TYR A 154 -19.49 8.56 -17.59
N SER A 155 -19.04 7.81 -18.59
CA SER A 155 -19.71 6.60 -19.01
C SER A 155 -19.53 5.44 -18.03
N ASP A 156 -20.56 4.58 -17.89
CA ASP A 156 -20.44 3.33 -17.12
C ASP A 156 -19.32 2.45 -17.67
N ALA A 157 -19.11 2.44 -18.98
CA ALA A 157 -18.01 1.71 -19.59
C ALA A 157 -16.62 2.12 -19.04
N PHE A 158 -16.39 3.42 -18.85
CA PHE A 158 -15.17 3.95 -18.24
C PHE A 158 -15.10 3.61 -16.76
N LYS A 159 -16.19 3.84 -16.02
CA LYS A 159 -16.30 3.56 -14.59
C LYS A 159 -15.98 2.09 -14.31
N ASP A 160 -16.72 1.17 -14.96
CA ASP A 160 -16.71 -0.25 -14.62
C ASP A 160 -15.52 -1.03 -15.21
N ASN A 161 -14.93 -0.56 -16.33
CA ASN A 161 -13.83 -1.27 -16.99
C ASN A 161 -12.46 -0.57 -16.89
N TYR A 162 -12.35 0.56 -16.21
CA TYR A 162 -11.07 1.23 -16.02
C TYR A 162 -10.91 1.78 -14.61
N LEU A 163 -11.73 2.76 -14.19
CA LEU A 163 -11.43 3.57 -13.01
C LEU A 163 -11.62 2.79 -11.72
N VAL A 164 -12.75 2.11 -11.57
CA VAL A 164 -13.06 1.30 -10.39
C VAL A 164 -12.15 0.09 -10.28
N PRO A 165 -11.91 -0.72 -11.35
CA PRO A 165 -10.95 -1.82 -11.27
C PRO A 165 -9.51 -1.37 -10.93
N MET A 166 -9.08 -0.20 -11.45
CA MET A 166 -7.75 0.33 -11.12
C MET A 166 -7.67 0.74 -9.64
N GLY A 167 -8.67 1.46 -9.14
CA GLY A 167 -8.74 1.81 -7.72
C GLY A 167 -8.81 0.59 -6.83
N ALA A 168 -9.69 -0.36 -7.16
CA ALA A 168 -9.84 -1.62 -6.43
C ALA A 168 -8.53 -2.42 -6.35
N ALA A 169 -7.77 -2.48 -7.44
CA ALA A 169 -6.47 -3.15 -7.48
C ALA A 169 -5.41 -2.45 -6.60
N ILE A 170 -5.45 -1.12 -6.50
CA ILE A 170 -4.51 -0.34 -5.68
C ILE A 170 -4.80 -0.49 -4.19
N TRP A 171 -6.08 -0.39 -3.79
CA TRP A 171 -6.48 -0.39 -2.37
C TRP A 171 -7.10 -1.71 -1.90
N SER A 172 -7.13 -2.74 -2.74
CA SER A 172 -7.76 -4.05 -2.43
C SER A 172 -9.21 -3.89 -1.93
N ALA A 173 -9.95 -2.95 -2.52
CA ALA A 173 -11.29 -2.56 -2.10
C ALA A 173 -12.36 -3.14 -3.04
N GLY A 174 -13.58 -3.36 -2.51
CA GLY A 174 -14.74 -3.72 -3.33
C GLY A 174 -15.23 -2.56 -4.20
N VAL A 175 -16.01 -2.88 -5.23
CA VAL A 175 -16.52 -1.91 -6.22
C VAL A 175 -17.31 -0.77 -5.56
N ASP A 176 -18.22 -1.08 -4.64
CA ASP A 176 -19.03 -0.07 -3.98
C ASP A 176 -18.20 0.81 -3.03
N SER A 177 -17.30 0.20 -2.26
CA SER A 177 -16.36 0.96 -1.44
C SER A 177 -15.52 1.93 -2.26
N MET A 178 -15.14 1.53 -3.47
CA MET A 178 -14.35 2.38 -4.38
C MET A 178 -15.15 3.58 -4.90
N LEU A 179 -16.43 3.40 -5.17
CA LEU A 179 -17.29 4.48 -5.64
C LEU A 179 -17.60 5.50 -4.52
N ASP A 180 -17.67 5.06 -3.29
CA ASP A 180 -17.90 5.93 -2.12
C ASP A 180 -16.60 6.54 -1.55
N PHE A 181 -15.47 6.27 -2.22
CA PHE A 181 -14.17 6.78 -1.81
C PHE A 181 -14.08 8.30 -1.98
N PRO A 182 -13.46 9.05 -1.02
CA PRO A 182 -13.29 10.49 -1.11
C PRO A 182 -12.51 10.90 -2.37
N LEU A 183 -13.14 11.67 -3.24
CA LEU A 183 -12.57 12.06 -4.53
C LEU A 183 -11.26 12.83 -4.39
N LEU A 184 -11.19 13.74 -3.42
CA LEU A 184 -10.02 14.57 -3.18
C LEU A 184 -8.77 13.72 -2.92
N PHE A 185 -8.89 12.69 -2.07
CA PHE A 185 -7.81 11.76 -1.78
C PHE A 185 -7.46 10.92 -3.00
N PHE A 186 -8.47 10.40 -3.72
CA PHE A 186 -8.30 9.60 -4.92
C PHE A 186 -7.49 10.36 -5.99
N VAL A 187 -7.90 11.58 -6.33
CA VAL A 187 -7.25 12.38 -7.37
C VAL A 187 -5.83 12.80 -6.94
N ARG A 188 -5.62 13.19 -5.68
CA ARG A 188 -4.29 13.50 -5.15
C ARG A 188 -3.34 12.31 -5.25
N PHE A 189 -3.81 11.13 -4.86
CA PHE A 189 -3.03 9.90 -4.95
C PHE A 189 -2.65 9.59 -6.39
N PHE A 190 -3.63 9.61 -7.30
CA PHE A 190 -3.41 9.33 -8.72
C PHE A 190 -2.44 10.34 -9.37
N LYS A 191 -2.58 11.64 -9.05
CA LYS A 191 -1.67 12.70 -9.51
C LYS A 191 -0.24 12.45 -9.01
N ASN A 192 -0.06 12.20 -7.72
CA ASN A 192 1.24 12.02 -7.10
C ASN A 192 1.97 10.77 -7.63
N HIS A 193 1.24 9.72 -7.98
CA HIS A 193 1.79 8.48 -8.54
C HIS A 193 1.90 8.47 -10.07
N GLY A 194 1.63 9.61 -10.72
CA GLY A 194 1.71 9.74 -12.18
C GLY A 194 0.66 8.92 -12.94
N LEU A 195 -0.42 8.48 -12.27
CA LEU A 195 -1.47 7.66 -12.87
C LEU A 195 -2.44 8.46 -13.76
N LEU A 196 -2.49 9.79 -13.59
CA LEU A 196 -3.24 10.71 -14.44
C LEU A 196 -2.40 11.26 -15.62
N SER A 197 -1.21 10.70 -15.86
CA SER A 197 -0.34 11.09 -16.95
C SER A 197 -0.06 9.92 -17.90
N VAL A 198 0.00 10.23 -19.20
CA VAL A 198 0.34 9.23 -20.23
C VAL A 198 1.84 9.17 -20.48
N THR A 199 2.54 10.30 -20.39
CA THR A 199 3.94 10.45 -20.82
C THR A 199 4.91 10.70 -19.67
N ASN A 200 4.56 11.55 -18.73
CA ASN A 200 5.39 11.86 -17.56
C ASN A 200 5.00 10.97 -16.40
N ARG A 201 5.73 9.88 -16.19
CA ARG A 201 5.46 8.89 -15.16
C ARG A 201 6.70 8.62 -14.32
N PRO A 202 6.56 8.31 -13.02
CA PRO A 202 7.70 7.95 -12.18
C PRO A 202 8.35 6.66 -12.66
N GLN A 203 9.64 6.51 -12.38
CA GLN A 203 10.33 5.24 -12.55
C GLN A 203 10.02 4.31 -11.38
N TRP A 204 9.39 3.21 -11.68
CA TRP A 204 9.14 2.17 -10.69
C TRP A 204 10.35 1.28 -10.49
N ARG A 205 10.52 0.83 -9.26
CA ARG A 205 11.65 0.01 -8.81
C ARG A 205 11.18 -1.11 -7.88
N VAL A 206 11.98 -2.19 -7.83
CA VAL A 206 11.84 -3.29 -6.87
C VAL A 206 13.18 -3.54 -6.19
N ILE A 207 13.14 -4.13 -5.01
CA ILE A 207 14.34 -4.57 -4.31
C ILE A 207 14.84 -5.87 -4.96
N LYS A 208 16.11 -5.94 -5.30
CA LYS A 208 16.70 -7.12 -5.93
C LYS A 208 16.76 -8.29 -4.94
N GLY A 209 16.13 -9.41 -5.28
CA GLY A 209 16.03 -10.58 -4.39
C GLY A 209 14.86 -10.55 -3.41
N GLY A 210 13.90 -9.61 -3.60
CA GLY A 210 12.70 -9.45 -2.80
C GLY A 210 12.83 -8.42 -1.68
N SER A 211 11.71 -7.91 -1.23
CA SER A 211 11.63 -6.82 -0.24
C SER A 211 12.31 -7.17 1.07
N ARG A 212 12.32 -8.42 1.50
CA ARG A 212 13.01 -8.87 2.73
C ARG A 212 14.50 -8.53 2.78
N GLN A 213 15.13 -8.22 1.64
CA GLN A 213 16.58 -7.99 1.58
C GLN A 213 17.03 -6.76 2.38
N TYR A 214 16.18 -5.79 2.64
CA TYR A 214 16.54 -4.65 3.48
C TYR A 214 16.46 -4.94 4.99
N LEU A 215 15.77 -6.01 5.42
CA LEU A 215 15.54 -6.28 6.83
C LEU A 215 16.84 -6.56 7.59
N ALA A 216 17.71 -7.41 7.05
CA ALA A 216 18.97 -7.77 7.72
C ALA A 216 19.91 -6.56 7.88
N PRO A 217 20.24 -5.75 6.87
CA PRO A 217 21.05 -4.55 7.06
C PRO A 217 20.38 -3.51 7.98
N LEU A 218 19.04 -3.35 7.91
CA LEU A 218 18.29 -2.41 8.74
C LEU A 218 18.39 -2.76 10.23
N THR A 219 18.31 -4.05 10.58
CA THR A 219 18.23 -4.50 11.97
C THR A 219 19.59 -4.88 12.58
N SER A 220 20.66 -4.90 11.79
CA SER A 220 21.98 -5.44 12.18
C SER A 220 22.53 -4.89 13.50
N SER A 221 22.31 -3.60 13.78
CA SER A 221 22.84 -2.95 15.00
C SER A 221 21.96 -3.16 16.24
N PHE A 222 20.68 -3.54 16.09
CA PHE A 222 19.72 -3.67 17.20
C PHE A 222 18.89 -4.96 17.14
N LEU A 223 19.30 -5.96 16.40
CA LEU A 223 18.57 -7.23 16.30
C LEU A 223 18.31 -7.86 17.68
N HIS A 224 19.27 -7.71 18.61
CA HIS A 224 19.16 -8.20 19.97
C HIS A 224 18.11 -7.47 20.83
N CYS A 225 17.64 -6.30 20.40
CA CYS A 225 16.58 -5.53 21.05
C CYS A 225 15.18 -5.93 20.57
N ILE A 226 15.05 -6.82 19.59
CA ILE A 226 13.77 -7.23 19.01
C ILE A 226 13.27 -8.49 19.72
N LYS A 227 12.09 -8.41 20.31
CA LYS A 227 11.37 -9.51 20.95
C LYS A 227 10.24 -9.96 20.01
N THR A 228 10.43 -11.06 19.30
CA THR A 228 9.38 -11.72 18.51
C THR A 228 8.50 -12.60 19.40
N ASN A 229 7.33 -13.05 18.90
CA ASN A 229 6.32 -13.78 19.69
C ASN A 229 5.91 -13.04 20.97
N SER A 230 6.01 -11.73 20.98
CA SER A 230 5.81 -10.88 22.15
C SER A 230 4.60 -9.97 21.95
N LYS A 231 3.41 -10.60 21.93
CA LYS A 231 2.14 -9.89 21.80
C LYS A 231 1.90 -9.01 23.02
N ILE A 232 1.63 -7.73 22.80
CA ILE A 232 1.22 -6.80 23.85
C ILE A 232 -0.27 -7.01 24.13
N SER A 233 -0.66 -7.00 25.41
CA SER A 233 -2.05 -7.09 25.85
C SER A 233 -2.66 -5.72 26.13
N HIS A 234 -1.93 -4.81 26.78
CA HIS A 234 -2.40 -3.46 27.07
C HIS A 234 -1.25 -2.51 27.40
N ILE A 235 -1.53 -1.24 27.29
CA ILE A 235 -0.61 -0.10 27.53
C ILE A 235 -1.26 0.85 28.51
N GLN A 236 -0.56 1.12 29.60
CA GLN A 236 -0.91 2.16 30.58
C GLN A 236 0.04 3.34 30.46
N ARG A 237 -0.46 4.54 30.73
CA ARG A 237 0.34 5.78 30.74
C ARG A 237 0.04 6.56 32.01
N ASP A 238 1.06 7.13 32.57
CA ASP A 238 0.95 8.19 33.58
C ASP A 238 1.72 9.44 33.12
N ALA A 239 1.97 10.38 34.02
CA ALA A 239 2.64 11.63 33.70
C ALA A 239 4.14 11.41 33.33
N ASP A 240 4.75 10.38 33.85
CA ASP A 240 6.19 10.18 33.80
C ASP A 240 6.61 8.99 32.94
N GLN A 241 5.77 7.96 32.79
CA GLN A 241 6.13 6.68 32.19
C GLN A 241 5.01 6.05 31.37
N VAL A 242 5.43 5.11 30.51
CA VAL A 242 4.54 4.19 29.79
C VAL A 242 4.81 2.78 30.25
N TRP A 243 3.77 2.09 30.65
CA TRP A 243 3.84 0.68 31.06
C TRP A 243 3.29 -0.21 29.96
N ILE A 244 4.09 -1.19 29.56
CA ILE A 244 3.72 -2.18 28.58
C ILE A 244 3.52 -3.52 29.27
N THR A 245 2.38 -4.16 29.03
CA THR A 245 2.10 -5.52 29.53
C THR A 245 1.95 -6.45 28.36
N THR A 246 2.76 -7.51 28.33
CA THR A 246 2.68 -8.57 27.33
C THR A 246 1.56 -9.57 27.65
N ALA A 247 1.17 -10.39 26.67
CA ALA A 247 0.08 -11.36 26.84
C ALA A 247 0.41 -12.48 27.87
N ASP A 248 1.70 -12.72 28.13
CA ASP A 248 2.17 -13.64 29.18
C ASP A 248 2.29 -12.98 30.57
N GLY A 249 1.85 -11.70 30.69
CA GLY A 249 1.74 -10.98 31.95
C GLY A 249 3.04 -10.25 32.38
N GLN A 250 4.09 -10.24 31.59
CA GLN A 250 5.29 -9.45 31.90
C GLN A 250 4.95 -7.97 31.76
N ARG A 251 5.39 -7.13 32.71
CA ARG A 251 5.17 -5.70 32.75
C ARG A 251 6.49 -4.96 32.82
N GLU A 252 6.69 -3.99 31.91
CA GLU A 252 7.92 -3.20 31.81
C GLU A 252 7.62 -1.73 31.58
N ALA A 253 8.41 -0.85 32.22
CA ALA A 253 8.27 0.60 32.13
C ALA A 253 9.24 1.19 31.11
N TYR A 254 8.78 2.22 30.40
CA TYR A 254 9.52 2.97 29.39
C TYR A 254 9.29 4.47 29.55
N ASP A 255 10.28 5.28 29.14
CA ASP A 255 10.15 6.73 29.10
C ASP A 255 9.22 7.17 27.96
N TYR A 256 9.32 6.47 26.80
CA TYR A 256 8.53 6.77 25.60
C TYR A 256 8.08 5.50 24.88
N LEU A 257 7.04 5.65 24.06
CA LEU A 257 6.47 4.61 23.23
C LEU A 257 6.30 5.09 21.80
N VAL A 258 6.68 4.24 20.83
CA VAL A 258 6.36 4.36 19.43
C VAL A 258 5.35 3.26 19.05
N MET A 259 4.14 3.65 18.65
CA MET A 259 3.12 2.74 18.12
C MET A 259 3.32 2.64 16.60
N ALA A 260 3.74 1.46 16.12
CA ALA A 260 3.99 1.18 14.71
C ALA A 260 3.09 0.02 14.19
N THR A 261 1.87 -0.02 14.69
CA THR A 261 0.80 -0.96 14.32
C THR A 261 -0.28 -0.23 13.49
N HIS A 262 -1.31 -0.94 13.06
CA HIS A 262 -2.52 -0.30 12.53
C HIS A 262 -3.19 0.55 13.60
N SER A 263 -3.94 1.59 13.19
CA SER A 263 -4.56 2.53 14.14
C SER A 263 -5.62 1.87 15.02
N ASP A 264 -6.41 0.93 14.50
CA ASP A 264 -7.36 0.12 15.28
C ASP A 264 -6.65 -0.71 16.34
N GLN A 265 -5.55 -1.40 15.99
CA GLN A 265 -4.74 -2.16 16.93
C GLN A 265 -4.08 -1.25 17.97
N ALA A 266 -3.61 -0.06 17.56
CA ALA A 266 -3.05 0.92 18.47
C ALA A 266 -4.09 1.37 19.50
N LEU A 267 -5.33 1.64 19.05
CA LEU A 267 -6.43 2.04 19.92
C LEU A 267 -6.81 0.94 20.91
N ASP A 268 -6.92 -0.30 20.44
CA ASP A 268 -7.26 -1.46 21.27
C ASP A 268 -6.25 -1.75 22.38
N LEU A 269 -4.98 -1.37 22.16
CA LEU A 269 -3.91 -1.55 23.15
C LEU A 269 -3.94 -0.49 24.26
N LEU A 270 -4.51 0.69 24.01
CA LEU A 270 -4.54 1.78 24.98
C LEU A 270 -5.63 1.53 26.04
N GLU A 271 -5.24 1.39 27.31
CA GLU A 271 -6.19 1.17 28.40
C GLU A 271 -7.12 2.35 28.64
N GLN A 272 -6.61 3.57 28.44
CA GLN A 272 -7.34 4.82 28.64
C GLN A 272 -7.03 5.78 27.46
N PRO A 273 -7.61 5.54 26.27
CA PRO A 273 -7.43 6.47 25.17
C PRO A 273 -8.14 7.80 25.46
N SER A 274 -7.53 8.89 25.06
CA SER A 274 -8.21 10.20 25.06
C SER A 274 -9.35 10.22 24.04
N LYS A 275 -10.20 11.24 24.12
CA LYS A 275 -11.26 11.43 23.13
C LYS A 275 -10.69 11.57 21.71
N ASP A 276 -9.64 12.36 21.54
CA ASP A 276 -9.01 12.60 20.23
C ASP A 276 -8.36 11.33 19.68
N GLU A 277 -7.71 10.52 20.53
CA GLU A 277 -7.17 9.22 20.11
C GLU A 277 -8.29 8.29 19.66
N SER A 278 -9.40 8.21 20.39
CA SER A 278 -10.55 7.39 20.02
C SER A 278 -11.17 7.86 18.71
N ASP A 279 -11.38 9.15 18.55
CA ASP A 279 -12.01 9.74 17.39
C ASP A 279 -11.11 9.59 16.12
N ILE A 280 -9.80 9.81 16.23
CA ILE A 280 -8.87 9.81 15.09
C ILE A 280 -8.43 8.39 14.73
N LEU A 281 -7.97 7.61 15.70
CA LEU A 281 -7.49 6.25 15.43
C LEU A 281 -8.63 5.32 15.01
N GLY A 282 -9.82 5.50 15.60
CA GLY A 282 -11.02 4.73 15.26
C GLY A 282 -11.67 5.12 13.94
N ALA A 283 -11.33 6.28 13.37
CA ALA A 283 -11.90 6.74 12.09
C ALA A 283 -11.34 6.00 10.86
N ILE A 284 -10.23 5.28 10.99
CA ILE A 284 -9.63 4.54 9.86
C ILE A 284 -10.16 3.11 9.87
N PRO A 285 -11.04 2.74 8.92
CA PRO A 285 -11.57 1.38 8.85
C PRO A 285 -10.53 0.42 8.25
N TYR A 286 -10.46 -0.78 8.81
CA TYR A 286 -9.65 -1.88 8.28
C TYR A 286 -10.56 -3.03 7.86
N GLN A 287 -10.16 -3.74 6.80
CA GLN A 287 -10.85 -4.95 6.33
C GLN A 287 -9.86 -6.08 6.14
N ASN A 288 -10.32 -7.31 6.34
CA ASN A 288 -9.53 -8.49 6.04
C ASN A 288 -9.51 -8.73 4.53
N ASN A 289 -8.32 -8.95 3.97
CA ASN A 289 -8.13 -9.33 2.58
C ASN A 289 -7.53 -10.73 2.52
N GLU A 290 -8.17 -11.63 1.80
CA GLU A 290 -7.61 -12.94 1.50
C GLU A 290 -6.67 -12.83 0.30
N VAL A 291 -5.41 -13.22 0.49
CA VAL A 291 -4.38 -13.21 -0.54
C VAL A 291 -3.90 -14.63 -0.79
N VAL A 292 -3.99 -15.09 -2.04
CA VAL A 292 -3.58 -16.43 -2.44
C VAL A 292 -2.46 -16.36 -3.47
N LEU A 293 -1.28 -16.87 -3.11
CA LEU A 293 -0.20 -17.10 -4.07
C LEU A 293 -0.41 -18.45 -4.75
N HIS A 294 -0.58 -18.47 -6.06
CA HIS A 294 -0.87 -19.68 -6.82
C HIS A 294 -0.14 -19.72 -8.18
N THR A 295 -0.11 -20.89 -8.80
CA THR A 295 0.47 -21.13 -10.12
C THR A 295 -0.58 -21.44 -11.19
N ASP A 296 -1.85 -21.20 -10.93
CA ASP A 296 -2.95 -21.45 -11.87
C ASP A 296 -2.95 -20.43 -13.01
N ILE A 297 -2.51 -20.86 -14.19
CA ILE A 297 -2.43 -20.04 -15.40
C ILE A 297 -3.80 -19.71 -15.99
N THR A 298 -4.87 -20.39 -15.58
CA THR A 298 -6.23 -20.11 -16.09
C THR A 298 -6.78 -18.78 -15.61
N ARG A 299 -6.19 -18.22 -14.54
CA ARG A 299 -6.53 -16.89 -14.02
C ARG A 299 -5.86 -15.73 -14.76
N LEU A 300 -4.94 -16.04 -15.67
CA LEU A 300 -4.33 -15.01 -16.51
C LEU A 300 -5.24 -14.70 -17.71
N PRO A 301 -5.20 -13.46 -18.26
CA PRO A 301 -5.91 -13.12 -19.49
C PRO A 301 -5.59 -14.13 -20.62
N ALA A 302 -6.60 -14.47 -21.42
CA ALA A 302 -6.43 -15.38 -22.55
C ALA A 302 -5.48 -14.78 -23.61
N ASN A 303 -5.49 -13.47 -23.77
CA ASN A 303 -4.62 -12.76 -24.69
C ASN A 303 -3.29 -12.40 -24.00
N ARG A 304 -2.21 -13.08 -24.37
CA ARG A 304 -0.86 -12.91 -23.80
C ARG A 304 -0.02 -11.80 -24.45
N ARG A 305 -0.63 -10.87 -25.15
CA ARG A 305 0.08 -9.75 -25.82
C ARG A 305 0.36 -8.60 -24.89
#